data_996282af555cc0a3672f0ffedfa55f14
#
_entry.id   996282af555cc0a3672f0ffedfa55f14
#
_cell.length_a   1.000
_cell.length_b   1.000
_cell.length_c   1.000
_cell.angle_alpha   90.00
_cell.angle_beta   90.00
_cell.angle_gamma   90.00
#
_symmetry.space_group_name_H-M   'P 1'
#
loop_
_entity.id
_entity.type
_entity.pdbx_description
1 polymer ?
#
loop_
_entity_poly.entity_id
_entity_poly.type
_entity_poly.pdbx_seq_one_letter_code
_entity_poly.pdbx_strand_id
1 'polypeptide(L)'
;MLEDKEIIGLYFERDEKALEKTSEKYKAYCLSVAENILRNGEDAEEIWNDVLSAAWNSIPPNEPEYLKFYLGKIARNAALKKLEAENAKKRDSGIKIQLDELAECIPAPFYAHQADLIAIRDALNVFIGKLSKEQRNIFVRRYWLCESVGDIAERFGYSENKVSLILFRIRKRLKKELEKEDLNI
;
A
#
# COMPACT_ATOMS: atom_id res chain seq x y z
N MET A 1 -22.49 12.51 -2.52
CA MET A 1 -21.10 12.38 -2.04
C MET A 1 -20.26 13.16 -3.04
N LEU A 2 -19.43 14.12 -2.58
CA LEU A 2 -18.63 14.96 -3.47
C LEU A 2 -17.62 14.13 -4.28
N GLU A 3 -17.33 14.57 -5.51
CA GLU A 3 -16.28 14.00 -6.33
C GLU A 3 -14.90 14.40 -5.78
N ASP A 4 -13.86 13.61 -6.10
CA ASP A 4 -12.49 13.85 -5.57
C ASP A 4 -11.98 15.26 -5.93
N LYS A 5 -12.29 15.74 -7.13
CA LYS A 5 -11.89 17.08 -7.58
C LYS A 5 -12.51 18.20 -6.74
N GLU A 6 -13.76 18.04 -6.32
CA GLU A 6 -14.44 19.01 -5.46
C GLU A 6 -13.82 19.05 -4.07
N ILE A 7 -13.49 17.85 -3.50
CA ILE A 7 -12.80 17.76 -2.21
C ILE A 7 -11.41 18.40 -2.29
N ILE A 8 -10.66 18.13 -3.35
CA ILE A 8 -9.34 18.72 -3.58
C ILE A 8 -9.46 20.25 -3.72
N GLY A 9 -10.49 20.76 -4.40
CA GLY A 9 -10.79 22.19 -4.50
C GLY A 9 -10.93 22.84 -3.12
N LEU A 10 -11.67 22.21 -2.19
CA LEU A 10 -11.80 22.70 -0.81
C LEU A 10 -10.45 22.79 -0.07
N TYR A 11 -9.53 21.82 -0.29
CA TYR A 11 -8.17 21.90 0.25
C TYR A 11 -7.39 23.10 -0.30
N PHE A 12 -7.52 23.40 -1.60
CA PHE A 12 -6.89 24.57 -2.22
C PHE A 12 -7.44 25.89 -1.70
N GLU A 13 -8.74 25.94 -1.42
CA GLU A 13 -9.42 27.07 -0.80
C GLU A 13 -9.17 27.21 0.71
N ARG A 14 -8.46 26.21 1.31
CA ARG A 14 -8.28 26.13 2.76
C ARG A 14 -9.60 26.09 3.56
N ASP A 15 -10.66 25.55 2.96
CA ASP A 15 -11.93 25.32 3.64
C ASP A 15 -11.84 24.03 4.48
N GLU A 16 -12.08 24.12 5.79
CA GLU A 16 -12.06 22.99 6.72
C GLU A 16 -13.08 21.90 6.38
N LYS A 17 -14.10 22.21 5.56
CA LYS A 17 -15.02 21.21 4.99
C LYS A 17 -14.29 20.13 4.17
N ALA A 18 -13.09 20.43 3.66
CA ALA A 18 -12.25 19.43 3.01
C ALA A 18 -11.99 18.22 3.93
N LEU A 19 -11.68 18.45 5.20
CA LEU A 19 -11.40 17.40 6.19
C LEU A 19 -12.66 16.58 6.50
N GLU A 20 -13.81 17.26 6.65
CA GLU A 20 -15.10 16.60 6.86
C GLU A 20 -15.46 15.68 5.68
N LYS A 21 -15.41 16.21 4.45
CA LYS A 21 -15.75 15.44 3.24
C LYS A 21 -14.76 14.31 2.95
N THR A 22 -13.49 14.51 3.26
CA THR A 22 -12.48 13.45 3.21
C THR A 22 -12.80 12.35 4.22
N SER A 23 -13.20 12.71 5.44
CA SER A 23 -13.56 11.77 6.48
C SER A 23 -14.79 10.94 6.11
N GLU A 24 -15.86 11.58 5.62
CA GLU A 24 -17.07 10.90 5.16
C GLU A 24 -16.77 9.85 4.08
N LYS A 25 -15.83 10.14 3.19
CA LYS A 25 -15.57 9.32 2.00
C LYS A 25 -14.49 8.27 2.20
N TYR A 26 -13.45 8.57 2.98
CA TYR A 26 -12.21 7.78 2.98
C TYR A 26 -11.74 7.27 4.35
N LYS A 27 -12.38 7.69 5.47
CA LYS A 27 -11.98 7.25 6.81
C LYS A 27 -11.93 5.72 6.90
N ALA A 28 -13.02 5.03 6.54
CA ALA A 28 -13.10 3.57 6.64
C ALA A 28 -12.02 2.86 5.80
N TYR A 29 -11.70 3.38 4.63
CA TYR A 29 -10.63 2.84 3.78
C TYR A 29 -9.25 3.02 4.41
N CYS A 30 -8.92 4.22 4.91
CA CYS A 30 -7.63 4.49 5.54
C CYS A 30 -7.44 3.72 6.85
N LEU A 31 -8.50 3.62 7.66
CA LEU A 31 -8.50 2.79 8.87
C LEU A 31 -8.22 1.32 8.53
N SER A 32 -8.91 0.77 7.52
CA SER A 32 -8.67 -0.61 7.09
C SER A 32 -7.21 -0.85 6.66
N VAL A 33 -6.59 0.12 5.97
CA VAL A 33 -5.16 0.03 5.61
C VAL A 33 -4.27 0.03 6.85
N ALA A 34 -4.53 0.93 7.81
CA ALA A 34 -3.75 1.04 9.03
C ALA A 34 -3.93 -0.19 9.94
N GLU A 35 -5.17 -0.67 10.14
CA GLU A 35 -5.49 -1.86 10.94
C GLU A 35 -4.84 -3.14 10.38
N ASN A 36 -4.85 -3.31 9.05
CA ASN A 36 -4.17 -4.44 8.43
C ASN A 36 -2.67 -4.46 8.73
N ILE A 37 -2.07 -3.29 8.94
CA ILE A 37 -0.65 -3.14 9.25
C ILE A 37 -0.39 -3.26 10.76
N LEU A 38 -1.11 -2.52 11.57
CA LEU A 38 -0.85 -2.37 13.01
C LEU A 38 -1.54 -3.44 13.86
N ARG A 39 -2.61 -4.05 13.32
CA ARG A 39 -3.45 -5.03 14.06
C ARG A 39 -4.02 -4.45 15.36
N ASN A 40 -4.19 -3.13 15.41
CA ASN A 40 -4.69 -2.38 16.55
C ASN A 40 -5.57 -1.22 16.06
N GLY A 41 -6.83 -1.18 16.51
CA GLY A 41 -7.80 -0.17 16.08
C GLY A 41 -7.53 1.21 16.66
N GLU A 42 -7.00 1.30 17.91
CA GLU A 42 -6.65 2.59 18.52
C GLU A 42 -5.49 3.26 17.76
N ASP A 43 -4.48 2.47 17.43
CA ASP A 43 -3.36 2.94 16.63
C ASP A 43 -3.80 3.33 15.21
N ALA A 44 -4.77 2.63 14.63
CA ALA A 44 -5.31 2.97 13.32
C ALA A 44 -6.06 4.32 13.34
N GLU A 45 -6.80 4.62 14.41
CA GLU A 45 -7.44 5.95 14.59
C GLU A 45 -6.40 7.08 14.74
N GLU A 46 -5.28 6.83 15.41
CA GLU A 46 -4.17 7.79 15.48
C GLU A 46 -3.60 8.04 14.09
N ILE A 47 -3.33 6.98 13.32
CA ILE A 47 -2.89 7.10 11.92
C ILE A 47 -3.88 7.88 11.08
N TRP A 48 -5.19 7.69 11.29
CA TRP A 48 -6.20 8.47 10.57
C TRP A 48 -6.07 9.98 10.81
N ASN A 49 -5.84 10.40 12.06
CA ASN A 49 -5.61 11.80 12.39
C ASN A 49 -4.34 12.34 11.72
N ASP A 50 -3.27 11.54 11.67
CA ASP A 50 -2.04 11.86 10.94
C ASP A 50 -2.29 12.01 9.45
N VAL A 51 -3.14 11.16 8.86
CA VAL A 51 -3.52 11.24 7.44
C VAL A 51 -4.22 12.55 7.12
N LEU A 52 -5.19 12.98 7.95
CA LEU A 52 -5.88 14.26 7.78
C LEU A 52 -4.93 15.43 7.88
N SER A 53 -4.05 15.43 8.89
CA SER A 53 -3.04 16.47 9.08
C SER A 53 -2.06 16.53 7.91
N ALA A 54 -1.57 15.37 7.45
CA ALA A 54 -0.66 15.29 6.31
C ALA A 54 -1.32 15.74 5.01
N ALA A 55 -2.58 15.37 4.76
CA ALA A 55 -3.34 15.81 3.61
C ALA A 55 -3.52 17.33 3.61
N TRP A 56 -3.92 17.90 4.75
CA TRP A 56 -4.08 19.35 4.92
C TRP A 56 -2.80 20.12 4.63
N ASN A 57 -1.68 19.61 5.10
CA ASN A 57 -0.38 20.27 4.95
C ASN A 57 0.24 20.08 3.55
N SER A 58 -0.15 19.02 2.83
CA SER A 58 0.44 18.69 1.54
C SER A 58 -0.44 19.04 0.33
N ILE A 59 -1.71 19.33 0.52
CA ILE A 59 -2.64 19.81 -0.49
C ILE A 59 -3.09 21.24 -0.10
N PRO A 60 -2.75 22.32 -0.84
CA PRO A 60 -1.72 22.37 -1.87
C PRO A 60 -0.28 22.32 -1.29
N PRO A 61 0.80 22.16 -2.07
CA PRO A 61 0.83 22.30 -3.54
C PRO A 61 0.53 21.02 -4.32
N ASN A 62 0.45 19.85 -3.66
CA ASN A 62 0.15 18.62 -4.39
C ASN A 62 -1.32 18.61 -4.85
N GLU A 63 -1.54 18.19 -6.08
CA GLU A 63 -2.86 17.98 -6.67
C GLU A 63 -3.00 16.52 -7.09
N PRO A 64 -3.45 15.62 -6.20
CA PRO A 64 -3.54 14.20 -6.52
C PRO A 64 -4.66 13.91 -7.50
N GLU A 65 -4.36 13.22 -8.60
CA GLU A 65 -5.36 12.78 -9.58
C GLU A 65 -6.42 11.86 -8.95
N TYR A 66 -6.00 11.01 -8.00
CA TYR A 66 -6.86 10.07 -7.27
C TYR A 66 -6.64 10.23 -5.77
N LEU A 67 -7.52 10.97 -5.11
CA LEU A 67 -7.43 11.27 -3.69
C LEU A 67 -7.39 10.01 -2.83
N LYS A 68 -8.18 8.98 -3.18
CA LYS A 68 -8.17 7.69 -2.49
C LYS A 68 -6.77 7.07 -2.38
N PHE A 69 -6.04 7.00 -3.49
CA PHE A 69 -4.72 6.38 -3.50
C PHE A 69 -3.67 7.25 -2.80
N TYR A 70 -3.82 8.55 -2.88
CA TYR A 70 -2.98 9.51 -2.18
C TYR A 70 -3.09 9.34 -0.66
N LEU A 71 -4.31 9.35 -0.12
CA LEU A 71 -4.57 9.14 1.31
C LEU A 71 -4.15 7.73 1.77
N GLY A 72 -4.44 6.70 0.98
CA GLY A 72 -4.01 5.34 1.26
C GLY A 72 -2.49 5.18 1.34
N LYS A 73 -1.73 5.92 0.51
CA LYS A 73 -0.27 5.97 0.58
C LYS A 73 0.21 6.62 1.87
N ILE A 74 -0.41 7.73 2.28
CA ILE A 74 -0.09 8.41 3.54
C ILE A 74 -0.36 7.47 4.72
N ALA A 75 -1.56 6.87 4.79
CA ALA A 75 -1.95 5.94 5.84
C ALA A 75 -0.98 4.76 5.95
N ARG A 76 -0.65 4.13 4.80
CA ARG A 76 0.28 3.02 4.75
C ARG A 76 1.68 3.39 5.26
N ASN A 77 2.22 4.51 4.79
CA ASN A 77 3.55 4.94 5.18
C ASN A 77 3.62 5.30 6.68
N ALA A 78 2.62 5.98 7.22
CA ALA A 78 2.53 6.31 8.63
C ALA A 78 2.42 5.04 9.49
N ALA A 79 1.55 4.09 9.10
CA ALA A 79 1.40 2.81 9.80
C ALA A 79 2.68 1.97 9.78
N LEU A 80 3.38 1.89 8.64
CA LEU A 80 4.66 1.16 8.56
C LEU A 80 5.73 1.82 9.44
N LYS A 81 5.84 3.15 9.43
CA LYS A 81 6.78 3.89 10.29
C LYS A 81 6.50 3.65 11.78
N LYS A 82 5.21 3.66 12.19
CA LYS A 82 4.81 3.34 13.57
C LYS A 82 5.19 1.91 13.92
N LEU A 83 4.89 0.95 13.06
CA LEU A 83 5.24 -0.45 13.23
C LEU A 83 6.75 -0.67 13.38
N GLU A 84 7.57 0.00 12.56
CA GLU A 84 9.03 -0.06 12.65
C GLU A 84 9.53 0.46 14.00
N ALA A 85 8.96 1.59 14.48
CA ALA A 85 9.29 2.15 15.78
C ALA A 85 8.93 1.22 16.95
N GLU A 86 7.82 0.50 16.85
CA GLU A 86 7.38 -0.49 17.84
C GLU A 86 8.22 -1.79 17.78
N ASN A 87 8.56 -2.24 16.57
CA ASN A 87 9.36 -3.45 16.36
C ASN A 87 10.83 -3.28 16.74
N ALA A 88 11.34 -2.05 16.80
CA ALA A 88 12.61 -1.78 17.47
C ALA A 88 12.57 -2.20 18.97
N LYS A 89 11.37 -2.34 19.54
CA LYS A 89 11.11 -2.77 20.93
C LYS A 89 10.65 -4.23 21.06
N LYS A 90 10.08 -4.84 20.00
CA LYS A 90 9.52 -6.21 20.02
C LYS A 90 9.78 -6.93 18.69
N ARG A 91 10.52 -8.06 18.74
CA ARG A 91 10.72 -8.92 17.56
C ARG A 91 9.46 -9.77 17.37
N ASP A 92 8.58 -9.39 16.52
CA ASP A 92 7.70 -10.24 15.66
C ASP A 92 6.50 -9.45 15.11
N SER A 93 6.40 -9.31 13.79
CA SER A 93 5.14 -8.87 13.18
C SER A 93 4.89 -9.60 11.86
N GLY A 94 3.65 -10.07 11.68
CA GLY A 94 3.22 -10.79 10.48
C GLY A 94 3.41 -10.03 9.16
N ILE A 95 3.64 -8.72 9.21
CA ILE A 95 3.91 -7.87 8.04
C ILE A 95 5.34 -8.03 7.55
N LYS A 96 6.29 -8.30 8.45
CA LYS A 96 7.64 -8.65 8.05
C LYS A 96 7.62 -9.83 7.08
N ILE A 97 6.78 -10.83 7.34
CA ILE A 97 6.60 -11.99 6.44
C ILE A 97 6.15 -11.56 5.04
N GLN A 98 5.22 -10.61 4.91
CA GLN A 98 4.73 -10.15 3.60
C GLN A 98 5.79 -9.36 2.84
N LEU A 99 6.54 -8.51 3.53
CA LEU A 99 7.65 -7.75 2.94
C LEU A 99 8.81 -8.67 2.56
N ASP A 100 9.13 -9.64 3.42
CA ASP A 100 10.16 -10.65 3.17
C ASP A 100 9.77 -11.54 1.97
N GLU A 101 8.50 -11.98 1.88
CA GLU A 101 7.98 -12.71 0.70
C GLU A 101 8.21 -11.96 -0.61
N LEU A 102 8.06 -10.64 -0.62
CA LEU A 102 8.26 -9.81 -1.80
C LEU A 102 9.74 -9.51 -2.03
N ALA A 103 10.50 -9.28 -0.96
CA ALA A 103 11.95 -9.04 -1.01
C ALA A 103 12.71 -10.23 -1.60
N GLU A 104 12.28 -11.47 -1.33
CA GLU A 104 12.85 -12.69 -1.95
C GLU A 104 12.75 -12.71 -3.48
N CYS A 105 11.86 -11.88 -4.06
CA CYS A 105 11.72 -11.77 -5.50
C CYS A 105 12.73 -10.80 -6.12
N ILE A 106 13.39 -9.97 -5.31
CA ILE A 106 14.30 -8.92 -5.76
C ILE A 106 15.74 -9.46 -5.64
N PRO A 107 16.53 -9.48 -6.73
CA PRO A 107 17.91 -9.94 -6.69
C PRO A 107 18.80 -9.13 -5.72
N ALA A 108 19.70 -9.78 -5.02
CA ALA A 108 20.44 -9.26 -3.88
C ALA A 108 21.31 -7.98 -4.07
N PRO A 109 21.85 -7.61 -5.24
CA PRO A 109 22.66 -6.39 -5.34
C PRO A 109 21.85 -5.09 -5.46
N PHE A 110 20.52 -5.15 -5.60
CA PHE A 110 19.67 -3.99 -5.95
C PHE A 110 19.46 -2.93 -4.86
N TYR A 111 20.01 -3.09 -3.67
CA TYR A 111 19.76 -2.13 -2.60
C TYR A 111 20.77 -0.99 -2.50
N ALA A 112 21.72 -0.91 -3.44
CA ALA A 112 22.87 -0.02 -3.29
C ALA A 112 22.66 1.41 -3.78
N HIS A 113 21.82 1.65 -4.81
CA HIS A 113 21.68 2.98 -5.41
C HIS A 113 20.21 3.41 -5.61
N GLN A 114 19.97 4.72 -5.56
CA GLN A 114 18.64 5.31 -5.75
C GLN A 114 18.10 5.09 -7.17
N ALA A 115 18.98 4.96 -8.17
CA ALA A 115 18.62 4.62 -9.54
C ALA A 115 17.99 3.23 -9.65
N ASP A 116 18.50 2.25 -8.88
CA ASP A 116 18.00 0.87 -8.86
C ASP A 116 16.58 0.81 -8.33
N LEU A 117 16.25 1.62 -7.32
CA LEU A 117 14.90 1.69 -6.75
C LEU A 117 13.88 2.22 -7.77
N ILE A 118 14.28 3.16 -8.62
CA ILE A 118 13.42 3.70 -9.70
C ILE A 118 13.18 2.60 -10.74
N ALA A 119 14.23 1.91 -11.16
CA ALA A 119 14.14 0.84 -12.14
C ALA A 119 13.27 -0.33 -11.64
N ILE A 120 13.45 -0.76 -10.38
CA ILE A 120 12.61 -1.79 -9.74
C ILE A 120 11.14 -1.34 -9.69
N ARG A 121 10.89 -0.11 -9.30
CA ARG A 121 9.53 0.45 -9.26
C ARG A 121 8.86 0.40 -10.63
N ASP A 122 9.57 0.80 -11.66
CA ASP A 122 9.04 0.84 -13.02
C ASP A 122 8.83 -0.57 -13.58
N ALA A 123 9.76 -1.49 -13.35
CA ALA A 123 9.62 -2.91 -13.69
C ALA A 123 8.43 -3.54 -12.95
N LEU A 124 8.25 -3.25 -11.66
CA LEU A 124 7.11 -3.72 -10.87
C LEU A 124 5.77 -3.19 -11.41
N ASN A 125 5.71 -1.91 -11.78
CA ASN A 125 4.51 -1.30 -12.37
C ASN A 125 4.15 -1.97 -13.70
N VAL A 126 5.12 -2.20 -14.57
CA VAL A 126 4.93 -2.91 -15.84
C VAL A 126 4.45 -4.33 -15.59
N PHE A 127 5.08 -5.05 -14.65
CA PHE A 127 4.67 -6.41 -14.28
C PHE A 127 3.24 -6.48 -13.77
N ILE A 128 2.87 -5.60 -12.84
CA ILE A 128 1.50 -5.51 -12.29
C ILE A 128 0.49 -5.21 -13.41
N GLY A 129 0.88 -4.38 -14.38
CA GLY A 129 0.08 -4.11 -15.57
C GLY A 129 -0.23 -5.35 -16.42
N LYS A 130 0.70 -6.32 -16.50
CA LYS A 130 0.57 -7.59 -17.25
C LYS A 130 -0.27 -8.66 -16.53
N LEU A 131 -0.57 -8.48 -15.23
CA LEU A 131 -1.40 -9.41 -14.47
C LEU A 131 -2.86 -9.31 -14.91
N SER A 132 -3.60 -10.43 -14.87
CA SER A 132 -5.05 -10.41 -14.99
C SER A 132 -5.67 -9.53 -13.90
N LYS A 133 -6.89 -9.00 -14.12
CA LYS A 133 -7.60 -8.18 -13.13
C LYS A 133 -7.69 -8.85 -11.76
N GLU A 134 -7.98 -10.16 -11.75
CA GLU A 134 -8.07 -10.94 -10.52
C GLU A 134 -6.71 -11.08 -9.82
N GLN A 135 -5.67 -11.49 -10.56
CA GLN A 135 -4.31 -11.63 -10.02
C GLN A 135 -3.76 -10.31 -9.48
N ARG A 136 -4.00 -9.22 -10.21
CA ARG A 136 -3.62 -7.86 -9.77
C ARG A 136 -4.31 -7.48 -8.47
N ASN A 137 -5.62 -7.72 -8.37
CA ASN A 137 -6.37 -7.41 -7.16
C ASN A 137 -5.87 -8.21 -5.95
N ILE A 138 -5.62 -9.52 -6.11
CA ILE A 138 -5.08 -10.38 -5.05
C ILE A 138 -3.67 -9.89 -4.63
N PHE A 139 -2.81 -9.57 -5.59
CA PHE A 139 -1.46 -9.08 -5.35
C PHE A 139 -1.45 -7.74 -4.59
N VAL A 140 -2.24 -6.77 -5.06
CA VAL A 140 -2.34 -5.45 -4.43
C VAL A 140 -2.91 -5.56 -3.01
N ARG A 141 -3.92 -6.41 -2.79
CA ARG A 141 -4.47 -6.64 -1.45
C ARG A 141 -3.43 -7.22 -0.51
N ARG A 142 -2.67 -8.22 -0.94
CA ARG A 142 -1.65 -8.84 -0.11
C ARG A 142 -0.51 -7.90 0.24
N TYR A 143 0.09 -7.23 -0.76
CA TYR A 143 1.36 -6.50 -0.59
C TYR A 143 1.20 -4.99 -0.42
N TRP A 144 0.11 -4.42 -0.90
CA TRP A 144 -0.17 -3.00 -0.72
C TRP A 144 -1.10 -2.73 0.46
N LEU A 145 -2.23 -3.44 0.53
CA LEU A 145 -3.22 -3.27 1.60
C LEU A 145 -2.92 -4.14 2.82
N CYS A 146 -1.91 -5.00 2.77
CA CYS A 146 -1.48 -5.89 3.84
C CYS A 146 -2.59 -6.82 4.38
N GLU A 147 -3.57 -7.17 3.54
CA GLU A 147 -4.62 -8.13 3.92
C GLU A 147 -4.03 -9.52 4.15
N SER A 148 -4.60 -10.27 5.09
CA SER A 148 -4.22 -11.68 5.30
C SER A 148 -4.67 -12.56 4.13
N VAL A 149 -4.08 -13.73 3.99
CA VAL A 149 -4.51 -14.71 2.99
C VAL A 149 -5.96 -15.13 3.23
N GLY A 150 -6.37 -15.25 4.51
CA GLY A 150 -7.74 -15.56 4.91
C GLY A 150 -8.74 -14.51 4.45
N ASP A 151 -8.47 -13.23 4.74
CA ASP A 151 -9.35 -12.11 4.33
C ASP A 151 -9.51 -12.04 2.81
N ILE A 152 -8.41 -12.28 2.07
CA ILE A 152 -8.44 -12.33 0.60
C ILE A 152 -9.26 -13.54 0.13
N ALA A 153 -9.09 -14.70 0.75
CA ALA A 153 -9.82 -15.92 0.40
C ALA A 153 -11.32 -15.74 0.60
N GLU A 154 -11.74 -15.20 1.74
CA GLU A 154 -13.13 -14.89 2.03
C GLU A 154 -13.72 -13.94 0.98
N ARG A 155 -13.02 -12.85 0.69
CA ARG A 155 -13.46 -11.81 -0.27
C ARG A 155 -13.65 -12.32 -1.70
N PHE A 156 -12.82 -13.28 -2.13
CA PHE A 156 -12.88 -13.85 -3.48
C PHE A 156 -13.69 -15.16 -3.56
N GLY A 157 -14.19 -15.66 -2.42
CA GLY A 157 -14.87 -16.96 -2.35
C GLY A 157 -13.91 -18.13 -2.69
N TYR A 158 -12.64 -18.01 -2.28
CA TYR A 158 -11.59 -18.99 -2.52
C TYR A 158 -11.15 -19.67 -1.22
N SER A 159 -10.48 -20.82 -1.34
CA SER A 159 -9.72 -21.37 -0.22
C SER A 159 -8.40 -20.62 -0.05
N GLU A 160 -7.88 -20.56 1.18
CA GLU A 160 -6.57 -19.98 1.47
C GLU A 160 -5.45 -20.63 0.66
N ASN A 161 -5.50 -21.93 0.47
CA ASN A 161 -4.56 -22.66 -0.37
C ASN A 161 -4.57 -22.16 -1.82
N LYS A 162 -5.76 -21.87 -2.39
CA LYS A 162 -5.89 -21.32 -3.75
C LYS A 162 -5.25 -19.93 -3.82
N VAL A 163 -5.51 -19.05 -2.86
CA VAL A 163 -4.92 -17.71 -2.81
C VAL A 163 -3.40 -17.79 -2.67
N SER A 164 -2.91 -18.63 -1.75
CA SER A 164 -1.47 -18.86 -1.55
C SER A 164 -0.78 -19.35 -2.82
N LEU A 165 -1.42 -20.26 -3.56
CA LEU A 165 -0.89 -20.76 -4.83
C LEU A 165 -0.86 -19.67 -5.92
N ILE A 166 -1.89 -18.83 -5.99
CA ILE A 166 -1.93 -17.68 -6.92
C ILE A 166 -0.78 -16.72 -6.59
N LEU A 167 -0.62 -16.33 -5.34
CA LEU A 167 0.45 -15.43 -4.89
C LEU A 167 1.84 -16.04 -5.15
N PHE A 168 2.04 -17.32 -4.86
CA PHE A 168 3.28 -18.03 -5.16
C PHE A 168 3.63 -17.97 -6.67
N ARG A 169 2.65 -18.23 -7.54
CA ARG A 169 2.86 -18.17 -9.00
C ARG A 169 3.19 -16.76 -9.47
N ILE A 170 2.53 -15.76 -8.90
CA ILE A 170 2.80 -14.34 -9.22
C ILE A 170 4.23 -13.97 -8.80
N ARG A 171 4.65 -14.31 -7.57
CA ARG A 171 6.02 -14.08 -7.09
C ARG A 171 7.07 -14.76 -7.97
N LYS A 172 6.84 -16.02 -8.33
CA LYS A 172 7.75 -16.75 -9.22
C LYS A 172 7.89 -16.09 -10.59
N ARG A 173 6.79 -15.55 -11.13
CA ARG A 173 6.82 -14.80 -12.40
C ARG A 173 7.54 -13.46 -12.24
N LEU A 174 7.26 -12.72 -11.16
CA LEU A 174 7.92 -11.46 -10.84
C LEU A 174 9.45 -11.64 -10.76
N LYS A 175 9.89 -12.63 -9.97
CA LYS A 175 11.33 -12.95 -9.83
C LYS A 175 11.96 -13.21 -11.20
N LYS A 176 11.33 -14.04 -12.02
CA LYS A 176 11.82 -14.37 -13.37
C LYS A 176 11.85 -13.15 -14.33
N GLU A 177 10.91 -12.21 -14.19
CA GLU A 177 10.92 -10.97 -14.98
C GLU A 177 12.04 -10.04 -14.54
N LEU A 178 12.23 -9.85 -13.23
CA LEU A 178 13.31 -9.02 -12.70
C LEU A 178 14.71 -9.58 -13.03
N GLU A 179 14.86 -10.92 -13.02
CA GLU A 179 16.10 -11.58 -13.43
C GLU A 179 16.40 -11.42 -14.94
N LYS A 180 15.35 -11.27 -15.79
CA LYS A 180 15.53 -11.11 -17.25
C LYS A 180 15.84 -9.67 -17.65
N GLU A 181 15.36 -8.71 -16.92
CA GLU A 181 15.58 -7.30 -17.19
C GLU A 181 17.03 -6.93 -16.88
N ASP A 182 17.98 -7.95 -16.80
CA ASP A 182 19.40 -7.70 -16.59
C ASP A 182 19.61 -6.19 -16.40
N LEU A 183 19.34 -5.71 -15.21
CA LEU A 183 19.68 -4.36 -14.86
C LEU A 183 21.20 -4.38 -14.86
N ASN A 184 21.74 -4.36 -16.09
CA ASN A 184 23.15 -4.33 -16.39
C ASN A 184 23.73 -3.14 -15.65
N ILE A 185 24.42 -3.44 -14.59
CA ILE A 185 25.34 -2.54 -13.93
C ILE A 185 26.69 -2.70 -14.60
#